data_68f3b77d7696ccc75fd4b1d57e65359b
#
_entry.id   68f3b77d7696ccc75fd4b1d57e65359b
#
_cell.length_a   1.000
_cell.length_b   1.000
_cell.length_c   1.000
_cell.angle_alpha   90.00
_cell.angle_beta   90.00
_cell.angle_gamma   90.00
#
_symmetry.space_group_name_H-M   'P 1'
#
loop_
_entity.id
_entity.type
_entity.pdbx_description
1 polymer ?
#
loop_
_entity_poly.entity_id
_entity_poly.type
_entity_poly.pdbx_seq_one_letter_code
_entity_poly.pdbx_strand_id
1 'polypeptide(L)'
;MGKVVILGEIMLRLSTTAGTRLAQAEDFSAHYGGGEANVAISLANYGHHAVFASKVPTNELGHAVKKHLNRYGVDTSQLLMGGPRLGTYYLEAGVGERGASVVYDRAGSSFAVMEKLEWTLEELFQNTDIFHLSGITPALSASWRELTVTLLKAAKKAGCKISFDVNYRGKLWTPEEAGKSIRAILPYVDYCSAGSLDAQHFLGIPPYTGESDKEETIYYYQKMQ
;
A
#
# COMPACT_ATOMS: atom_id res chain seq x y z
N MET A 1 3.43 21.20 -11.26
CA MET A 1 3.55 20.09 -10.27
C MET A 1 2.73 18.94 -10.79
N GLY A 2 3.29 17.71 -10.80
CA GLY A 2 2.62 16.55 -11.34
C GLY A 2 1.52 16.05 -10.41
N LYS A 3 0.41 15.53 -10.98
CA LYS A 3 -0.64 14.83 -10.23
C LYS A 3 -0.25 13.37 -10.06
N VAL A 4 -0.27 12.90 -8.82
CA VAL A 4 -0.03 11.49 -8.48
C VAL A 4 -1.30 10.91 -7.86
N VAL A 5 -1.84 9.84 -8.45
CA VAL A 5 -2.91 9.05 -7.85
C VAL A 5 -2.30 7.87 -7.12
N ILE A 6 -2.63 7.71 -5.85
CA ILE A 6 -2.12 6.67 -4.97
C ILE A 6 -3.28 5.81 -4.51
N LEU A 7 -3.21 4.50 -4.84
CA LEU A 7 -4.26 3.53 -4.51
C LEU A 7 -3.80 2.60 -3.39
N GLY A 8 -4.57 2.51 -2.32
CA GLY A 8 -4.28 1.56 -1.25
C GLY A 8 -5.24 1.64 -0.08
N GLU A 9 -5.02 0.78 0.91
CA GLU A 9 -5.80 0.77 2.13
C GLU A 9 -5.18 1.66 3.21
N ILE A 10 -6.00 2.49 3.84
CA ILE A 10 -5.66 3.19 5.07
C ILE A 10 -6.39 2.54 6.25
N MET A 11 -5.68 2.33 7.35
CA MET A 11 -6.17 1.64 8.54
C MET A 11 -6.01 2.49 9.80
N LEU A 12 -6.81 2.19 10.81
CA LEU A 12 -6.60 2.67 12.17
C LEU A 12 -5.53 1.81 12.84
N ARG A 13 -4.43 2.42 13.27
CA ARG A 13 -3.40 1.83 14.12
C ARG A 13 -3.66 2.19 15.57
N LEU A 14 -3.76 1.18 16.42
CA LEU A 14 -3.81 1.29 17.87
C LEU A 14 -2.49 0.80 18.46
N SER A 15 -1.69 1.72 19.00
CA SER A 15 -0.36 1.42 19.52
C SER A 15 -0.34 1.47 21.03
N THR A 16 0.28 0.47 21.67
CA THR A 16 0.57 0.53 23.10
C THR A 16 1.68 1.57 23.38
N THR A 17 1.75 2.05 24.62
CA THR A 17 2.93 2.76 25.11
C THR A 17 4.16 1.85 25.02
N ALA A 18 5.33 2.41 24.71
CA ALA A 18 6.58 1.67 24.63
C ALA A 18 6.84 0.90 25.93
N GLY A 19 7.11 -0.40 25.82
CA GLY A 19 7.30 -1.30 26.96
C GLY A 19 6.04 -2.03 27.46
N THR A 20 4.83 -1.52 27.15
CA THR A 20 3.57 -2.14 27.54
C THR A 20 3.17 -3.23 26.53
N ARG A 21 2.84 -4.43 27.02
CA ARG A 21 2.31 -5.52 26.19
C ARG A 21 0.83 -5.30 25.88
N LEU A 22 0.35 -5.83 24.76
CA LEU A 22 -1.09 -5.78 24.42
C LEU A 22 -1.98 -6.35 25.53
N ALA A 23 -1.54 -7.43 26.19
CA ALA A 23 -2.28 -8.04 27.30
C ALA A 23 -2.35 -7.19 28.57
N GLN A 24 -1.57 -6.12 28.65
CA GLN A 24 -1.47 -5.22 29.82
C GLN A 24 -1.90 -3.79 29.50
N ALA A 25 -2.26 -3.54 28.21
CA ALA A 25 -2.60 -2.20 27.77
C ALA A 25 -4.01 -1.82 28.25
N GLU A 26 -4.13 -0.73 28.96
CA GLU A 26 -5.38 -0.11 29.40
C GLU A 26 -5.81 1.02 28.43
N ASP A 27 -4.85 1.56 27.66
CA ASP A 27 -5.05 2.61 26.67
C ASP A 27 -4.25 2.36 25.39
N PHE A 28 -4.61 3.07 24.32
CA PHE A 28 -3.94 3.02 23.03
C PHE A 28 -3.81 4.40 22.41
N SER A 29 -2.66 4.68 21.83
CA SER A 29 -2.49 5.82 20.92
C SER A 29 -3.05 5.46 19.54
N ALA A 30 -4.03 6.27 19.09
CA ALA A 30 -4.68 6.07 17.80
C ALA A 30 -4.01 6.89 16.68
N HIS A 31 -3.66 6.22 15.58
CA HIS A 31 -3.09 6.82 14.39
C HIS A 31 -3.74 6.23 13.14
N TYR A 32 -3.73 6.97 12.03
CA TYR A 32 -4.12 6.45 10.73
C TYR A 32 -2.89 6.24 9.86
N GLY A 33 -2.83 5.11 9.13
CA GLY A 33 -1.69 4.82 8.26
C GLY A 33 -1.92 3.62 7.37
N GLY A 34 -1.07 3.53 6.39
CA GLY A 34 -0.97 2.47 5.38
C GLY A 34 0.21 2.80 4.49
N GLY A 35 0.79 1.82 3.82
CA GLY A 35 1.96 2.06 2.95
C GLY A 35 1.71 3.19 1.97
N GLU A 36 0.67 3.07 1.20
CA GLU A 36 0.29 4.01 0.15
C GLU A 36 -0.23 5.34 0.72
N ALA A 37 -0.94 5.32 1.86
CA ALA A 37 -1.36 6.55 2.54
C ALA A 37 -0.15 7.37 3.03
N ASN A 38 0.91 6.70 3.51
CA ASN A 38 2.15 7.36 3.89
C ASN A 38 2.87 7.96 2.68
N VAL A 39 2.84 7.28 1.52
CA VAL A 39 3.36 7.83 0.25
C VAL A 39 2.58 9.08 -0.14
N ALA A 40 1.24 9.05 -0.06
CA ALA A 40 0.40 10.20 -0.39
C ALA A 40 0.73 11.42 0.49
N ILE A 41 0.85 11.21 1.81
CA ILE A 41 1.21 12.26 2.77
C ILE A 41 2.62 12.80 2.48
N SER A 42 3.58 11.93 2.19
CA SER A 42 4.94 12.32 1.87
C SER A 42 4.99 13.20 0.61
N LEU A 43 4.31 12.79 -0.46
CA LEU A 43 4.25 13.54 -1.71
C LEU A 43 3.56 14.89 -1.53
N ALA A 44 2.48 14.96 -0.75
CA ALA A 44 1.81 16.22 -0.43
C ALA A 44 2.75 17.16 0.34
N ASN A 45 3.52 16.66 1.31
CA ASN A 45 4.52 17.44 2.03
C ASN A 45 5.66 17.97 1.13
N TYR A 46 5.99 17.27 0.05
CA TYR A 46 6.92 17.73 -0.99
C TYR A 46 6.27 18.67 -2.02
N GLY A 47 5.00 19.03 -1.83
CA GLY A 47 4.29 19.97 -2.69
C GLY A 47 3.71 19.37 -3.97
N HIS A 48 3.66 18.05 -4.11
CA HIS A 48 2.97 17.40 -5.23
C HIS A 48 1.46 17.34 -4.99
N HIS A 49 0.68 17.31 -6.08
CA HIS A 49 -0.76 17.05 -6.01
C HIS A 49 -0.99 15.55 -5.81
N ALA A 50 -1.05 15.10 -4.56
CA ALA A 50 -1.28 13.71 -4.18
C ALA A 50 -2.77 13.46 -3.97
N VAL A 51 -3.36 12.59 -4.79
CA VAL A 51 -4.76 12.14 -4.71
C VAL A 51 -4.79 10.74 -4.13
N PHE A 52 -5.47 10.53 -3.01
CA PHE A 52 -5.56 9.20 -2.40
C PHE A 52 -6.87 8.51 -2.77
N ALA A 53 -6.76 7.43 -3.53
CA ALA A 53 -7.86 6.55 -3.92
C ALA A 53 -7.96 5.38 -2.94
N SER A 54 -9.06 5.30 -2.22
CA SER A 54 -9.34 4.26 -1.24
C SER A 54 -10.83 4.17 -0.95
N LYS A 55 -11.23 3.25 -0.06
CA LYS A 55 -12.61 3.16 0.44
C LYS A 55 -12.64 3.00 1.94
N VAL A 56 -13.43 3.84 2.62
CA VAL A 56 -13.60 3.83 4.08
C VAL A 56 -15.09 3.84 4.43
N PRO A 57 -15.49 3.36 5.63
CA PRO A 57 -16.91 3.31 6.01
C PRO A 57 -17.53 4.72 6.16
N THR A 58 -18.84 4.80 6.00
CA THR A 58 -19.62 6.03 6.21
C THR A 58 -19.98 6.17 7.71
N ASN A 59 -18.96 6.34 8.54
CA ASN A 59 -19.09 6.57 9.97
C ASN A 59 -17.98 7.51 10.46
N GLU A 60 -17.95 7.79 11.76
CA GLU A 60 -16.98 8.71 12.37
C GLU A 60 -15.51 8.31 12.10
N LEU A 61 -15.20 7.00 12.00
CA LEU A 61 -13.84 6.57 11.67
C LEU A 61 -13.46 6.88 10.22
N GLY A 62 -14.38 6.69 9.27
CA GLY A 62 -14.14 7.08 7.88
C GLY A 62 -14.01 8.59 7.70
N HIS A 63 -14.85 9.37 8.41
CA HIS A 63 -14.73 10.84 8.43
C HIS A 63 -13.42 11.30 9.07
N ALA A 64 -12.96 10.61 10.13
CA ALA A 64 -11.68 10.90 10.76
C ALA A 64 -10.49 10.62 9.84
N VAL A 65 -10.54 9.53 9.06
CA VAL A 65 -9.54 9.25 8.00
C VAL A 65 -9.48 10.38 6.98
N LYS A 66 -10.64 10.81 6.45
CA LYS A 66 -10.71 11.92 5.49
C LYS A 66 -10.11 13.20 6.06
N LYS A 67 -10.47 13.54 7.30
CA LYS A 67 -9.91 14.71 8.00
C LYS A 67 -8.41 14.59 8.23
N HIS A 68 -7.93 13.39 8.57
CA HIS A 68 -6.50 13.11 8.75
C HIS A 68 -5.72 13.37 7.47
N LEU A 69 -6.15 12.79 6.34
CA LEU A 69 -5.48 12.98 5.05
C LEU A 69 -5.48 14.45 4.60
N ASN A 70 -6.64 15.13 4.72
CA ASN A 70 -6.76 16.54 4.37
C ASN A 70 -5.86 17.45 5.22
N ARG A 71 -5.62 17.10 6.49
CA ARG A 71 -4.70 17.83 7.38
C ARG A 71 -3.27 17.88 6.83
N TYR A 72 -2.87 16.86 6.07
CA TYR A 72 -1.56 16.78 5.42
C TYR A 72 -1.57 17.25 3.95
N GLY A 73 -2.68 17.85 3.51
CA GLY A 73 -2.79 18.37 2.15
C GLY A 73 -3.02 17.30 1.06
N VAL A 74 -3.37 16.07 1.46
CA VAL A 74 -3.73 15.02 0.51
C VAL A 74 -5.13 15.27 -0.02
N ASP A 75 -5.30 15.23 -1.35
CA ASP A 75 -6.59 15.30 -2.01
C ASP A 75 -7.37 14.00 -1.79
N THR A 76 -8.55 14.12 -1.19
CA THR A 76 -9.46 13.02 -0.87
C THR A 76 -10.67 12.95 -1.78
N SER A 77 -10.63 13.58 -2.95
CA SER A 77 -11.72 13.54 -3.95
C SER A 77 -12.03 12.12 -4.43
N GLN A 78 -11.04 11.23 -4.42
CA GLN A 78 -11.16 9.83 -4.80
C GLN A 78 -11.27 8.88 -3.59
N LEU A 79 -11.49 9.41 -2.37
CA LEU A 79 -11.78 8.60 -1.19
C LEU A 79 -13.26 8.25 -1.14
N LEU A 80 -13.60 7.02 -1.50
CA LEU A 80 -14.97 6.52 -1.47
C LEU A 80 -15.45 6.33 -0.02
N MET A 81 -16.69 6.73 0.22
CA MET A 81 -17.36 6.54 1.51
C MET A 81 -18.40 5.42 1.39
N GLY A 82 -18.22 4.35 2.16
CA GLY A 82 -19.12 3.19 2.13
C GLY A 82 -18.46 1.91 2.63
N GLY A 83 -19.23 0.80 2.60
CA GLY A 83 -18.73 -0.49 3.06
C GLY A 83 -18.84 -0.69 4.58
N PRO A 84 -18.41 -1.86 5.10
CA PRO A 84 -18.78 -2.29 6.45
C PRO A 84 -17.95 -1.67 7.57
N ARG A 85 -16.61 -1.51 7.40
CA ARG A 85 -15.73 -1.07 8.49
C ARG A 85 -14.40 -0.53 8.00
N LEU A 86 -13.72 0.22 8.86
CA LEU A 86 -12.32 0.56 8.70
C LEU A 86 -11.44 -0.63 9.17
N GLY A 87 -10.43 -0.97 8.38
CA GLY A 87 -9.40 -1.92 8.81
C GLY A 87 -8.64 -1.36 10.01
N THR A 88 -8.27 -2.24 10.96
CA THR A 88 -7.56 -1.88 12.18
C THR A 88 -6.35 -2.79 12.36
N TYR A 89 -5.32 -2.31 13.01
CA TYR A 89 -4.25 -3.15 13.53
C TYR A 89 -3.73 -2.63 14.87
N TYR A 90 -3.28 -3.58 15.69
CA TYR A 90 -2.70 -3.31 16.99
C TYR A 90 -1.18 -3.44 16.89
N LEU A 91 -0.48 -2.44 17.39
CA LEU A 91 0.97 -2.42 17.45
C LEU A 91 1.42 -2.46 18.91
N GLU A 92 2.03 -3.58 19.31
CA GLU A 92 2.83 -3.64 20.52
C GLU A 92 4.18 -3.00 20.23
N ALA A 93 4.45 -1.86 20.83
CA ALA A 93 5.71 -1.15 20.61
C ALA A 93 6.90 -1.95 21.15
N GLY A 94 7.94 -2.10 20.35
CA GLY A 94 9.19 -2.73 20.76
C GLY A 94 9.96 -1.89 21.78
N VAL A 95 10.76 -2.55 22.63
CA VAL A 95 11.65 -1.91 23.60
C VAL A 95 12.92 -2.73 23.76
N GLY A 96 14.08 -2.10 23.67
CA GLY A 96 15.40 -2.76 23.77
C GLY A 96 15.53 -3.84 22.69
N GLU A 97 15.90 -5.06 23.09
CA GLU A 97 16.03 -6.20 22.18
C GLU A 97 14.70 -6.84 21.77
N ARG A 98 13.61 -6.46 22.43
CA ARG A 98 12.29 -6.95 22.09
C ARG A 98 11.74 -6.19 20.88
N GLY A 99 11.60 -6.86 19.74
CA GLY A 99 11.00 -6.31 18.54
C GLY A 99 9.52 -5.95 18.74
N ALA A 100 9.00 -5.10 17.86
CA ALA A 100 7.58 -4.78 17.81
C ALA A 100 6.75 -5.99 17.34
N SER A 101 5.51 -6.11 17.83
CA SER A 101 4.54 -7.12 17.39
C SER A 101 3.30 -6.46 16.82
N VAL A 102 2.78 -7.02 15.70
CA VAL A 102 1.61 -6.47 15.01
C VAL A 102 0.54 -7.54 14.88
N VAL A 103 -0.66 -7.21 15.36
CA VAL A 103 -1.88 -7.99 15.19
C VAL A 103 -2.81 -7.24 14.23
N TYR A 104 -3.11 -7.85 13.08
CA TYR A 104 -4.00 -7.26 12.09
C TYR A 104 -5.46 -7.70 12.32
N ASP A 105 -6.36 -6.73 12.33
CA ASP A 105 -7.81 -6.89 12.27
C ASP A 105 -8.34 -6.09 11.07
N ARG A 106 -7.96 -6.51 9.86
CA ARG A 106 -8.31 -5.83 8.60
C ARG A 106 -9.29 -6.61 7.73
N ALA A 107 -9.53 -7.88 8.03
CA ALA A 107 -10.47 -8.69 7.27
C ALA A 107 -11.85 -8.02 7.24
N GLY A 108 -12.50 -8.03 6.08
CA GLY A 108 -13.80 -7.39 5.92
C GLY A 108 -13.78 -5.86 5.94
N SER A 109 -12.63 -5.20 5.82
CA SER A 109 -12.57 -3.75 5.68
C SER A 109 -13.24 -3.27 4.39
N SER A 110 -13.75 -2.03 4.40
CA SER A 110 -14.45 -1.44 3.26
C SER A 110 -13.64 -1.49 1.97
N PHE A 111 -12.33 -1.32 2.05
CA PHE A 111 -11.43 -1.43 0.89
C PHE A 111 -11.22 -2.89 0.48
N ALA A 112 -10.93 -3.78 1.45
CA ALA A 112 -10.59 -5.17 1.16
C ALA A 112 -11.74 -5.97 0.51
N VAL A 113 -13.00 -5.65 0.84
CA VAL A 113 -14.19 -6.35 0.31
C VAL A 113 -14.72 -5.79 -1.01
N MET A 114 -14.01 -4.89 -1.66
CA MET A 114 -14.43 -4.39 -2.98
C MET A 114 -14.36 -5.51 -4.01
N GLU A 115 -15.48 -5.77 -4.67
CA GLU A 115 -15.63 -6.78 -5.74
C GLU A 115 -15.66 -6.15 -7.13
N LYS A 116 -15.83 -4.83 -7.21
CA LYS A 116 -15.87 -4.05 -8.45
C LYS A 116 -15.25 -2.68 -8.21
N LEU A 117 -14.75 -2.06 -9.29
CA LEU A 117 -14.32 -0.67 -9.25
C LEU A 117 -15.55 0.25 -9.12
N GLU A 118 -15.49 1.15 -8.15
CA GLU A 118 -16.55 2.12 -7.87
C GLU A 118 -16.13 3.53 -8.33
N TRP A 119 -14.92 3.69 -8.85
CA TRP A 119 -14.44 4.93 -9.48
C TRP A 119 -14.78 4.97 -10.96
N THR A 120 -15.12 6.16 -11.47
CA THR A 120 -15.08 6.45 -12.90
C THR A 120 -13.61 6.55 -13.32
N LEU A 121 -13.13 5.60 -14.13
CA LEU A 121 -11.69 5.48 -14.45
C LEU A 121 -11.16 6.68 -15.22
N GLU A 122 -12.01 7.29 -16.07
CA GLU A 122 -11.69 8.50 -16.80
C GLU A 122 -11.41 9.67 -15.86
N GLU A 123 -12.22 9.85 -14.81
CA GLU A 123 -12.03 10.90 -13.79
C GLU A 123 -10.84 10.61 -12.89
N LEU A 124 -10.67 9.33 -12.48
CA LEU A 124 -9.57 8.90 -11.63
C LEU A 124 -8.22 9.25 -12.25
N PHE A 125 -8.05 8.95 -13.54
CA PHE A 125 -6.78 9.13 -14.26
C PHE A 125 -6.67 10.42 -15.06
N GLN A 126 -7.68 11.28 -15.05
CA GLN A 126 -7.64 12.57 -15.77
C GLN A 126 -6.46 13.42 -15.28
N ASN A 127 -5.60 13.85 -16.21
CA ASN A 127 -4.41 14.67 -15.93
C ASN A 127 -3.49 14.06 -14.84
N THR A 128 -3.40 12.73 -14.80
CA THR A 128 -2.56 12.01 -13.86
C THR A 128 -1.24 11.65 -14.51
N ASP A 129 -0.12 12.06 -13.89
CA ASP A 129 1.23 11.75 -14.38
C ASP A 129 1.68 10.37 -13.90
N ILE A 130 1.42 10.06 -12.62
CA ILE A 130 1.84 8.80 -12.00
C ILE A 130 0.66 8.15 -11.27
N PHE A 131 0.50 6.85 -11.49
CA PHE A 131 -0.35 5.99 -10.68
C PHE A 131 0.52 5.09 -9.81
N HIS A 132 0.39 5.22 -8.48
CA HIS A 132 1.16 4.44 -7.51
C HIS A 132 0.27 3.46 -6.75
N LEU A 133 0.76 2.21 -6.59
CA LEU A 133 0.15 1.18 -5.76
C LEU A 133 1.22 0.20 -5.27
N SER A 134 0.84 -0.67 -4.33
CA SER A 134 1.73 -1.74 -3.86
C SER A 134 1.14 -3.14 -4.03
N GLY A 135 1.96 -4.16 -3.81
CA GLY A 135 1.55 -5.57 -3.78
C GLY A 135 0.59 -5.92 -2.64
N ILE A 136 0.34 -5.01 -1.69
CA ILE A 136 -0.68 -5.22 -0.65
C ILE A 136 -2.08 -5.26 -1.28
N THR A 137 -2.40 -4.34 -2.20
CA THR A 137 -3.72 -4.25 -2.82
C THR A 137 -4.15 -5.56 -3.49
N PRO A 138 -3.40 -6.17 -4.43
CA PRO A 138 -3.78 -7.44 -5.04
C PRO A 138 -3.73 -8.62 -4.06
N ALA A 139 -3.01 -8.50 -2.93
CA ALA A 139 -2.96 -9.52 -1.89
C ALA A 139 -4.24 -9.61 -1.05
N LEU A 140 -5.10 -8.58 -1.05
CA LEU A 140 -6.28 -8.52 -0.19
C LEU A 140 -7.35 -9.53 -0.58
N SER A 141 -7.56 -9.82 -1.88
CA SER A 141 -8.56 -10.76 -2.36
C SER A 141 -8.32 -11.16 -3.82
N ALA A 142 -9.01 -12.22 -4.26
CA ALA A 142 -9.04 -12.61 -5.67
C ALA A 142 -9.60 -11.48 -6.55
N SER A 143 -10.67 -10.81 -6.12
CA SER A 143 -11.23 -9.66 -6.83
C SER A 143 -10.20 -8.55 -7.00
N TRP A 144 -9.45 -8.21 -5.96
CA TRP A 144 -8.41 -7.19 -6.06
C TRP A 144 -7.27 -7.56 -7.01
N ARG A 145 -6.95 -8.84 -7.19
CA ARG A 145 -5.98 -9.27 -8.23
C ARG A 145 -6.44 -8.87 -9.63
N GLU A 146 -7.71 -9.08 -9.94
CA GLU A 146 -8.29 -8.74 -11.26
C GLU A 146 -8.51 -7.23 -11.43
N LEU A 147 -9.04 -6.57 -10.38
CA LEU A 147 -9.26 -5.12 -10.36
C LEU A 147 -7.95 -4.34 -10.51
N THR A 148 -6.87 -4.81 -9.91
CA THR A 148 -5.54 -4.20 -10.05
C THR A 148 -5.08 -4.19 -11.51
N VAL A 149 -5.17 -5.30 -12.22
CA VAL A 149 -4.80 -5.37 -13.63
C VAL A 149 -5.70 -4.46 -14.49
N THR A 150 -6.97 -4.39 -14.16
CA THR A 150 -7.93 -3.48 -14.86
C THR A 150 -7.53 -2.01 -14.67
N LEU A 151 -7.19 -1.62 -13.44
CA LEU A 151 -6.71 -0.26 -13.13
C LEU A 151 -5.41 0.07 -13.86
N LEU A 152 -4.45 -0.86 -13.89
CA LEU A 152 -3.17 -0.66 -14.58
C LEU A 152 -3.37 -0.44 -16.08
N LYS A 153 -4.23 -1.24 -16.72
CA LYS A 153 -4.59 -1.06 -18.14
C LYS A 153 -5.21 0.30 -18.40
N ALA A 154 -6.15 0.73 -17.55
CA ALA A 154 -6.80 2.02 -17.69
C ALA A 154 -5.81 3.18 -17.49
N ALA A 155 -4.94 3.11 -16.48
CA ALA A 155 -3.92 4.11 -16.22
C ALA A 155 -2.91 4.22 -17.39
N LYS A 156 -2.44 3.09 -17.93
CA LYS A 156 -1.57 3.10 -19.13
C LYS A 156 -2.30 3.69 -20.35
N LYS A 157 -3.57 3.38 -20.56
CA LYS A 157 -4.38 3.97 -21.63
C LYS A 157 -4.53 5.49 -21.47
N ALA A 158 -4.61 5.97 -20.23
CA ALA A 158 -4.65 7.40 -19.92
C ALA A 158 -3.28 8.10 -20.00
N GLY A 159 -2.18 7.36 -20.28
CA GLY A 159 -0.83 7.90 -20.39
C GLY A 159 -0.06 8.00 -19.08
N CYS A 160 -0.58 7.45 -17.97
CA CYS A 160 0.09 7.48 -16.69
C CYS A 160 1.36 6.60 -16.69
N LYS A 161 2.39 7.07 -15.98
CA LYS A 161 3.48 6.20 -15.53
C LYS A 161 3.03 5.41 -14.31
N ILE A 162 3.44 4.14 -14.23
CA ILE A 162 3.07 3.24 -13.13
C ILE A 162 4.24 3.09 -12.17
N SER A 163 4.02 3.42 -10.90
CA SER A 163 4.94 3.15 -9.79
C SER A 163 4.37 2.01 -8.93
N PHE A 164 5.15 0.95 -8.75
CA PHE A 164 4.75 -0.24 -8.02
C PHE A 164 5.78 -0.61 -6.95
N ASP A 165 5.33 -0.77 -5.70
CA ASP A 165 6.13 -1.32 -4.61
C ASP A 165 5.71 -2.79 -4.40
N VAL A 166 6.62 -3.73 -4.58
CA VAL A 166 6.35 -5.17 -4.41
C VAL A 166 5.79 -5.47 -3.02
N ASN A 167 6.36 -4.89 -1.99
CA ASN A 167 5.83 -4.85 -0.62
C ASN A 167 5.20 -6.17 -0.15
N TYR A 168 5.88 -7.29 -0.38
CA TYR A 168 5.35 -8.63 -0.09
C TYR A 168 4.99 -8.79 1.39
N ARG A 169 3.84 -9.40 1.63
CA ARG A 169 3.32 -9.69 2.97
C ARG A 169 2.86 -11.13 3.08
N GLY A 170 3.72 -12.03 3.60
CA GLY A 170 3.42 -13.46 3.75
C GLY A 170 2.20 -13.78 4.63
N LYS A 171 1.66 -12.80 5.40
CA LYS A 171 0.40 -12.97 6.12
C LYS A 171 -0.85 -12.80 5.25
N LEU A 172 -0.72 -12.32 4.02
CA LEU A 172 -1.86 -12.06 3.11
C LEU A 172 -1.98 -13.13 2.03
N TRP A 173 -0.87 -13.62 1.51
CA TRP A 173 -0.83 -14.58 0.40
C TRP A 173 0.46 -15.41 0.42
N THR A 174 0.42 -16.55 -0.29
CA THR A 174 1.60 -17.40 -0.47
C THR A 174 2.61 -16.78 -1.45
N PRO A 175 3.90 -17.18 -1.42
CA PRO A 175 4.87 -16.75 -2.42
C PRO A 175 4.47 -17.08 -3.86
N GLU A 176 3.78 -18.21 -4.08
CA GLU A 176 3.30 -18.63 -5.41
C GLU A 176 2.21 -17.71 -5.93
N GLU A 177 1.20 -17.38 -5.09
CA GLU A 177 0.13 -16.45 -5.43
C GLU A 177 0.70 -15.05 -5.70
N ALA A 178 1.62 -14.59 -4.84
CA ALA A 178 2.33 -13.32 -5.01
C ALA A 178 3.10 -13.28 -6.33
N GLY A 179 3.91 -14.31 -6.61
CA GLY A 179 4.70 -14.38 -7.84
C GLY A 179 3.84 -14.39 -9.11
N LYS A 180 2.71 -15.11 -9.10
CA LYS A 180 1.76 -15.09 -10.22
C LYS A 180 1.16 -13.70 -10.44
N SER A 181 0.73 -13.04 -9.37
CA SER A 181 0.12 -11.72 -9.44
C SER A 181 1.13 -10.64 -9.84
N ILE A 182 2.32 -10.64 -9.23
CA ILE A 182 3.38 -9.66 -9.53
C ILE A 182 3.80 -9.78 -11.00
N ARG A 183 4.03 -11.00 -11.52
CA ARG A 183 4.35 -11.19 -12.95
C ARG A 183 3.25 -10.70 -13.90
N ALA A 184 1.98 -10.71 -13.48
CA ALA A 184 0.89 -10.13 -14.27
C ALA A 184 0.85 -8.59 -14.21
N ILE A 185 1.40 -8.00 -13.17
CA ILE A 185 1.48 -6.55 -12.94
C ILE A 185 2.69 -5.92 -13.65
N LEU A 186 3.86 -6.56 -13.57
CA LEU A 186 5.14 -6.02 -14.04
C LEU A 186 5.14 -5.48 -15.47
N PRO A 187 4.45 -6.09 -16.47
CA PRO A 187 4.42 -5.54 -17.85
C PRO A 187 3.85 -4.13 -17.96
N TYR A 188 3.16 -3.63 -16.94
CA TYR A 188 2.59 -2.28 -16.91
C TYR A 188 3.46 -1.27 -16.14
N VAL A 189 4.46 -1.75 -15.38
CA VAL A 189 5.23 -0.96 -14.41
C VAL A 189 6.34 -0.18 -15.11
N ASP A 190 6.44 1.11 -14.81
CA ASP A 190 7.54 1.98 -15.26
C ASP A 190 8.60 2.15 -14.15
N TYR A 191 8.18 2.13 -12.86
CA TYR A 191 9.05 2.25 -11.69
C TYR A 191 8.70 1.18 -10.66
N CYS A 192 9.65 0.32 -10.34
CA CYS A 192 9.48 -0.77 -9.38
C CYS A 192 10.35 -0.55 -8.15
N SER A 193 9.74 -0.64 -6.95
CA SER A 193 10.44 -0.74 -5.68
C SER A 193 10.40 -2.21 -5.22
N ALA A 194 11.56 -2.82 -5.01
CA ALA A 194 11.68 -4.20 -4.60
C ALA A 194 12.95 -4.38 -3.74
N GLY A 195 12.87 -5.20 -2.70
CA GLY A 195 14.02 -5.64 -1.93
C GLY A 195 14.75 -6.80 -2.58
N SER A 196 15.93 -7.19 -2.06
CA SER A 196 16.71 -8.33 -2.57
C SER A 196 15.91 -9.64 -2.53
N LEU A 197 15.13 -9.87 -1.48
CA LEU A 197 14.27 -11.06 -1.37
C LEU A 197 13.11 -11.03 -2.38
N ASP A 198 12.52 -9.86 -2.64
CA ASP A 198 11.49 -9.71 -3.67
C ASP A 198 12.08 -9.99 -5.06
N ALA A 199 13.28 -9.50 -5.33
CA ALA A 199 14.01 -9.73 -6.57
C ALA A 199 14.25 -11.23 -6.83
N GLN A 200 14.67 -11.96 -5.80
CA GLN A 200 14.89 -13.41 -5.89
C GLN A 200 13.56 -14.18 -6.07
N HIS A 201 12.57 -13.91 -5.23
CA HIS A 201 11.36 -14.72 -5.21
C HIS A 201 10.38 -14.41 -6.35
N PHE A 202 10.31 -13.16 -6.80
CA PHE A 202 9.27 -12.73 -7.73
C PHE A 202 9.76 -12.22 -9.07
N LEU A 203 11.01 -11.69 -9.14
CA LEU A 203 11.59 -11.15 -10.37
C LEU A 203 12.53 -12.15 -11.08
N GLY A 204 12.76 -13.32 -10.48
CA GLY A 204 13.58 -14.37 -11.05
C GLY A 204 15.09 -14.04 -11.08
N ILE A 205 15.53 -13.11 -10.23
CA ILE A 205 16.95 -12.74 -10.12
C ILE A 205 17.64 -13.74 -9.18
N PRO A 206 18.71 -14.43 -9.62
CA PRO A 206 19.43 -15.36 -8.77
C PRO A 206 19.95 -14.69 -7.49
N PRO A 207 20.10 -15.45 -6.37
CA PRO A 207 20.70 -14.91 -5.17
C PRO A 207 22.15 -14.47 -5.40
N TYR A 208 22.54 -13.37 -4.76
CA TYR A 208 23.93 -12.95 -4.72
C TYR A 208 24.76 -13.96 -3.90
N THR A 209 25.92 -14.35 -4.41
CA THR A 209 26.78 -15.37 -3.78
C THR A 209 28.09 -14.80 -3.24
N GLY A 210 28.28 -13.49 -3.28
CA GLY A 210 29.45 -12.82 -2.69
C GLY A 210 29.30 -12.55 -1.20
N GLU A 211 30.32 -11.95 -0.60
CA GLU A 211 30.41 -11.73 0.85
C GLU A 211 30.14 -10.27 1.28
N SER A 212 30.00 -9.34 0.32
CA SER A 212 29.89 -7.91 0.60
C SER A 212 28.45 -7.40 0.41
N ASP A 213 27.83 -6.85 1.46
CA ASP A 213 26.49 -6.23 1.42
C ASP A 213 26.40 -5.09 0.40
N LYS A 214 27.50 -4.35 0.20
CA LYS A 214 27.56 -3.27 -0.80
C LYS A 214 27.51 -3.82 -2.21
N GLU A 215 28.24 -4.89 -2.50
CA GLU A 215 28.24 -5.55 -3.81
C GLU A 215 26.90 -6.26 -4.06
N GLU A 216 26.27 -6.84 -3.03
CA GLU A 216 24.92 -7.38 -3.10
C GLU A 216 23.91 -6.31 -3.55
N THR A 217 23.94 -5.15 -2.92
CA THR A 217 23.08 -4.03 -3.30
C THR A 217 23.27 -3.61 -4.75
N ILE A 218 24.53 -3.50 -5.22
CA ILE A 218 24.87 -3.15 -6.60
C ILE A 218 24.40 -4.25 -7.56
N TYR A 219 24.61 -5.52 -7.20
CA TYR A 219 24.17 -6.66 -8.01
C TYR A 219 22.67 -6.63 -8.30
N TYR A 220 21.83 -6.51 -7.25
CA TYR A 220 20.37 -6.47 -7.44
C TYR A 220 19.93 -5.23 -8.19
N TYR A 221 20.51 -4.07 -7.91
CA TYR A 221 20.22 -2.84 -8.66
C TYR A 221 20.49 -3.01 -10.16
N GLN A 222 21.62 -3.57 -10.54
CA GLN A 222 21.98 -3.80 -11.94
C GLN A 222 21.10 -4.85 -12.64
N LYS A 223 20.62 -5.85 -11.91
CA LYS A 223 19.76 -6.91 -12.47
C LYS A 223 18.29 -6.51 -12.58
N MET A 224 17.86 -5.52 -11.81
CA MET A 224 16.49 -5.00 -11.85
C MET A 224 16.27 -3.87 -12.88
N GLN A 225 17.32 -3.36 -13.49
CA GLN A 225 17.24 -2.39 -14.60
C GLN A 225 16.89 -3.10 -15.91
#